data_54f6eed1bac7e25294cb95c254c146ae
#
_entry.id   54f6eed1bac7e25294cb95c254c146ae
#
_cell.length_a   1.000
_cell.length_b   1.000
_cell.length_c   1.000
_cell.angle_alpha   90.00
_cell.angle_beta   90.00
_cell.angle_gamma   90.00
#
_symmetry.space_group_name_H-M   'P 1'
#
loop_
_entity.id
_entity.type
_entity.pdbx_description
1 polymer ?
#
loop_
_entity_poly.entity_id
_entity_poly.type
_entity_poly.pdbx_seq_one_letter_code
_entity_poly.pdbx_strand_id
1 'polypeptide(L)'
;MNTPTDTHSYVELRNINKTFGDYRASDDVSFSIEKGKLIGLLGPSGSGKTTILRILAGLETADSGDIYIDGKKVNDIPASKREIGFVFQNYALFRYKTVYDNIAFGMKIQKYPKLEIRDRVTELIELVGLKGLEKRYPRQLSGGQRQRVAFARALATQPQLLLLDEPFAAIDAKVRKELRAWLRDKIWNAAMKLNYAPNQSARQLKNGKGTTVEKTYYINVLMTRMDSATSDPFFTELLHVIESEIHKNGCILSKVWYRSIFSDDRRCRYENVDSVIRRMCEEADGHNDGLIVIGKCNRAALKKLSQCYRSTVYVNRDSANGEVDEVICNGSQIARTAVEYLISLGHENIGYVGNCNNEARYKGYLETLHDHGLDIDTDYVINTKLSEVEGFEAMEHFMKSDKSPTGIYCANDITAIGMLKYLAKCKNRYYTPSIISSDGIEEAQYTTPMLTTVEISKTDMGHFALQLLMDRLKGGHNGVARIELQCKLIKRDSCTLAEDSKWCEYYI
;
A
#
# COMPACT_ATOMS: atom_id res chain seq x y z
N MET A 1 -46.99 8.26 9.44
CA MET A 1 -46.10 9.40 9.22
C MET A 1 -44.76 9.06 9.85
N ASN A 2 -43.83 8.51 9.08
CA ASN A 2 -42.51 8.14 9.54
C ASN A 2 -41.58 9.31 9.22
N THR A 3 -41.10 9.95 10.27
CA THR A 3 -40.02 10.93 10.18
C THR A 3 -38.72 10.24 9.71
N PRO A 4 -38.00 10.78 8.71
CA PRO A 4 -36.71 10.25 8.31
C PRO A 4 -35.70 10.52 9.44
N THR A 5 -34.98 9.49 9.87
CA THR A 5 -33.84 9.62 10.77
C THR A 5 -32.75 10.39 10.03
N ASP A 6 -32.52 11.64 10.44
CA ASP A 6 -31.43 12.51 10.03
C ASP A 6 -30.07 11.84 10.29
N THR A 7 -29.46 11.30 9.24
CA THR A 7 -28.01 11.04 9.25
C THR A 7 -27.33 12.40 9.14
N HIS A 8 -26.94 12.96 10.26
CA HIS A 8 -26.34 14.29 10.36
C HIS A 8 -25.02 14.32 9.53
N SER A 9 -25.10 14.93 8.35
CA SER A 9 -23.93 15.23 7.51
C SER A 9 -23.03 16.20 8.29
N TYR A 10 -21.75 15.82 8.50
CA TYR A 10 -20.79 16.67 9.20
C TYR A 10 -20.30 17.83 8.32
N VAL A 11 -20.03 17.56 7.05
CA VAL A 11 -19.72 18.57 6.03
C VAL A 11 -20.73 18.44 4.91
N GLU A 12 -21.30 19.55 4.48
CA GLU A 12 -22.23 19.57 3.35
C GLU A 12 -21.97 20.78 2.47
N LEU A 13 -21.81 20.54 1.18
CA LEU A 13 -21.77 21.55 0.13
C LEU A 13 -23.01 21.42 -0.72
N ARG A 14 -23.67 22.54 -0.98
CA ARG A 14 -24.91 22.62 -1.79
C ARG A 14 -24.72 23.64 -2.92
N ASN A 15 -24.76 23.16 -4.15
CA ASN A 15 -24.76 23.97 -5.37
C ASN A 15 -23.61 24.99 -5.43
N ILE A 16 -22.41 24.58 -5.07
CA ILE A 16 -21.23 25.45 -5.03
C ILE A 16 -20.76 25.77 -6.44
N ASN A 17 -20.74 27.05 -6.75
CA ASN A 17 -20.23 27.59 -7.99
C ASN A 17 -19.05 28.53 -7.71
N LYS A 18 -18.03 28.48 -8.59
CA LYS A 18 -16.88 29.37 -8.55
C LYS A 18 -16.30 29.58 -9.93
N THR A 19 -16.11 30.85 -10.30
CA THR A 19 -15.53 31.27 -11.56
C THR A 19 -14.36 32.23 -11.32
N PHE A 20 -13.29 32.10 -12.09
CA PHE A 20 -12.14 33.02 -12.10
C PHE A 20 -11.99 33.59 -13.52
N GLY A 21 -12.45 34.84 -13.74
CA GLY A 21 -12.56 35.40 -15.08
C GLY A 21 -13.45 34.51 -15.95
N ASP A 22 -12.92 34.03 -17.06
CA ASP A 22 -13.65 33.13 -17.98
C ASP A 22 -13.55 31.64 -17.59
N TYR A 23 -12.78 31.30 -16.56
CA TYR A 23 -12.59 29.91 -16.14
C TYR A 23 -13.54 29.52 -15.01
N ARG A 24 -14.43 28.56 -15.30
CA ARG A 24 -15.35 27.98 -14.31
C ARG A 24 -14.66 26.86 -13.56
N ALA A 25 -14.23 27.13 -12.32
CA ALA A 25 -13.48 26.20 -11.48
C ALA A 25 -14.39 25.20 -10.73
N SER A 26 -15.63 25.57 -10.43
CA SER A 26 -16.64 24.69 -9.82
C SER A 26 -17.99 25.02 -10.43
N ASP A 27 -18.74 23.99 -10.80
CA ASP A 27 -20.04 24.06 -11.46
C ASP A 27 -21.03 23.17 -10.74
N ASP A 28 -21.95 23.77 -9.99
CA ASP A 28 -23.02 23.11 -9.24
C ASP A 28 -22.57 21.93 -8.37
N VAL A 29 -21.45 22.10 -7.67
CA VAL A 29 -20.84 21.01 -6.88
C VAL A 29 -21.61 20.84 -5.58
N SER A 30 -22.18 19.64 -5.39
CA SER A 30 -22.93 19.26 -4.19
C SER A 30 -22.45 17.89 -3.69
N PHE A 31 -22.10 17.79 -2.42
CA PHE A 31 -21.79 16.51 -1.74
C PHE A 31 -21.89 16.66 -0.22
N SER A 32 -21.96 15.53 0.46
CA SER A 32 -21.97 15.48 1.92
C SER A 32 -20.96 14.46 2.46
N ILE A 33 -20.41 14.74 3.63
CA ILE A 33 -19.43 13.90 4.33
C ILE A 33 -19.92 13.65 5.76
N GLU A 34 -20.04 12.40 6.14
CA GLU A 34 -20.36 12.00 7.50
C GLU A 34 -19.15 12.20 8.44
N LYS A 35 -19.42 12.45 9.73
CA LYS A 35 -18.35 12.59 10.73
C LYS A 35 -17.48 11.33 10.79
N GLY A 36 -16.16 11.51 10.88
CA GLY A 36 -15.20 10.42 11.00
C GLY A 36 -14.91 9.67 9.66
N LYS A 37 -15.40 10.17 8.52
CA LYS A 37 -15.07 9.61 7.21
C LYS A 37 -13.86 10.28 6.58
N LEU A 38 -13.09 9.50 5.84
CA LEU A 38 -12.04 9.97 4.94
C LEU A 38 -12.58 9.97 3.51
N ILE A 39 -12.53 11.12 2.84
CA ILE A 39 -13.01 11.29 1.46
C ILE A 39 -11.86 11.76 0.57
N GLY A 40 -11.70 11.14 -0.59
CA GLY A 40 -10.77 11.56 -1.63
C GLY A 40 -11.51 12.28 -2.77
N LEU A 41 -11.07 13.52 -3.08
CA LEU A 41 -11.51 14.23 -4.29
C LEU A 41 -10.60 13.80 -5.45
N LEU A 42 -11.14 13.05 -6.40
CA LEU A 42 -10.42 12.54 -7.57
C LEU A 42 -10.77 13.36 -8.81
N GLY A 43 -9.80 13.55 -9.69
CA GLY A 43 -9.97 14.26 -10.95
C GLY A 43 -8.64 14.75 -11.52
N PRO A 44 -8.56 15.08 -12.82
CA PRO A 44 -7.35 15.58 -13.46
C PRO A 44 -6.87 16.90 -12.84
N SER A 45 -5.64 17.31 -13.18
CA SER A 45 -5.14 18.64 -12.80
C SER A 45 -6.06 19.73 -13.41
N GLY A 46 -6.37 20.76 -12.64
CA GLY A 46 -7.30 21.82 -13.07
C GLY A 46 -8.79 21.51 -12.87
N SER A 47 -9.19 20.34 -12.36
CA SER A 47 -10.62 20.01 -12.15
C SER A 47 -11.28 20.69 -10.94
N GLY A 48 -10.71 21.73 -10.37
CA GLY A 48 -11.31 22.51 -9.28
C GLY A 48 -11.14 21.93 -7.86
N LYS A 49 -10.42 20.81 -7.67
CA LYS A 49 -10.23 20.17 -6.34
C LYS A 49 -9.68 21.13 -5.29
N THR A 50 -8.55 21.79 -5.60
CA THR A 50 -7.93 22.79 -4.73
C THR A 50 -8.88 23.95 -4.43
N THR A 51 -9.67 24.37 -5.41
CA THR A 51 -10.68 25.45 -5.25
C THR A 51 -11.74 25.04 -4.24
N ILE A 52 -12.30 23.84 -4.35
CA ILE A 52 -13.28 23.31 -3.39
C ILE A 52 -12.70 23.20 -2.00
N LEU A 53 -11.46 22.69 -1.85
CA LEU A 53 -10.79 22.61 -0.55
C LEU A 53 -10.57 24.01 0.06
N ARG A 54 -10.17 25.00 -0.74
CA ARG A 54 -9.98 26.40 -0.28
C ARG A 54 -11.30 27.05 0.10
N ILE A 55 -12.38 26.82 -0.65
CA ILE A 55 -13.70 27.31 -0.34
C ILE A 55 -14.19 26.72 0.99
N LEU A 56 -14.02 25.41 1.19
CA LEU A 56 -14.38 24.75 2.43
C LEU A 56 -13.56 25.27 3.63
N ALA A 57 -12.28 25.56 3.41
CA ALA A 57 -11.41 26.14 4.44
C ALA A 57 -11.71 27.63 4.74
N GLY A 58 -12.49 28.30 3.90
CA GLY A 58 -12.72 29.76 4.01
C GLY A 58 -11.54 30.61 3.54
N LEU A 59 -10.65 30.03 2.72
CA LEU A 59 -9.53 30.70 2.07
C LEU A 59 -9.90 31.26 0.70
N GLU A 60 -11.06 30.84 0.17
CA GLU A 60 -11.67 31.32 -1.06
C GLU A 60 -13.17 31.42 -0.84
N THR A 61 -13.85 32.36 -1.53
CA THR A 61 -15.28 32.55 -1.42
C THR A 61 -15.98 31.92 -2.63
N ALA A 62 -17.01 31.12 -2.41
CA ALA A 62 -17.89 30.66 -3.49
C ALA A 62 -18.70 31.83 -4.06
N ASP A 63 -18.97 31.81 -5.36
CA ASP A 63 -19.80 32.81 -6.02
C ASP A 63 -21.29 32.57 -5.70
N SER A 64 -21.68 31.29 -5.51
CA SER A 64 -22.99 30.90 -5.03
C SER A 64 -22.95 29.50 -4.38
N GLY A 65 -24.04 29.14 -3.68
CA GLY A 65 -24.18 27.88 -2.97
C GLY A 65 -23.89 28.02 -1.47
N ASP A 66 -24.18 26.95 -0.73
CA ASP A 66 -24.11 26.93 0.73
C ASP A 66 -23.16 25.86 1.25
N ILE A 67 -22.44 26.20 2.32
CA ILE A 67 -21.48 25.33 2.99
C ILE A 67 -21.91 25.17 4.44
N TYR A 68 -22.04 23.92 4.89
CA TYR A 68 -22.36 23.60 6.26
C TYR A 68 -21.28 22.72 6.87
N ILE A 69 -20.89 23.03 8.11
CA ILE A 69 -19.99 22.20 8.93
C ILE A 69 -20.67 21.99 10.28
N ASP A 70 -20.85 20.74 10.66
CA ASP A 70 -21.57 20.33 11.90
C ASP A 70 -22.94 21.03 11.99
N GLY A 71 -23.68 21.04 10.86
CA GLY A 71 -25.01 21.67 10.74
C GLY A 71 -25.03 23.20 10.72
N LYS A 72 -23.88 23.88 10.84
CA LYS A 72 -23.78 25.36 10.84
C LYS A 72 -23.37 25.85 9.46
N LYS A 73 -24.09 26.83 8.91
CA LYS A 73 -23.69 27.52 7.70
C LYS A 73 -22.42 28.34 7.95
N VAL A 74 -21.37 28.11 7.13
CA VAL A 74 -20.04 28.70 7.35
C VAL A 74 -19.58 29.64 6.23
N ASN A 75 -20.45 29.99 5.28
CA ASN A 75 -20.08 30.86 4.15
C ASN A 75 -19.40 32.15 4.60
N ASP A 76 -19.96 32.84 5.58
CA ASP A 76 -19.47 34.13 6.10
C ASP A 76 -18.49 33.99 7.27
N ILE A 77 -18.14 32.76 7.66
CA ILE A 77 -17.20 32.51 8.76
C ILE A 77 -15.77 32.52 8.19
N PRO A 78 -14.88 33.41 8.67
CA PRO A 78 -13.51 33.48 8.20
C PRO A 78 -12.75 32.19 8.56
N ALA A 79 -11.74 31.83 7.75
CA ALA A 79 -10.94 30.61 7.89
C ALA A 79 -10.41 30.39 9.33
N SER A 80 -9.99 31.48 10.01
CA SER A 80 -9.45 31.43 11.39
C SER A 80 -10.45 30.97 12.45
N LYS A 81 -11.76 30.99 12.14
CA LYS A 81 -12.85 30.59 13.04
C LYS A 81 -13.56 29.30 12.63
N ARG A 82 -13.13 28.65 11.53
CA ARG A 82 -13.71 27.38 11.05
C ARG A 82 -13.13 26.15 11.72
N GLU A 83 -12.10 26.29 12.54
CA GLU A 83 -11.42 25.19 13.27
C GLU A 83 -10.94 24.04 12.38
N ILE A 84 -10.48 24.39 11.18
CA ILE A 84 -10.03 23.45 10.16
C ILE A 84 -8.50 23.41 10.14
N GLY A 85 -7.93 22.22 10.09
CA GLY A 85 -6.54 22.00 9.73
C GLY A 85 -6.38 21.96 8.21
N PHE A 86 -5.42 22.69 7.65
CA PHE A 86 -5.17 22.70 6.21
C PHE A 86 -3.69 22.41 5.91
N VAL A 87 -3.43 21.43 5.03
CA VAL A 87 -2.11 21.14 4.49
C VAL A 87 -2.08 21.53 3.02
N PHE A 88 -1.27 22.54 2.70
CA PHE A 88 -1.12 23.07 1.35
C PHE A 88 -0.20 22.19 0.51
N GLN A 89 -0.40 22.15 -0.80
CA GLN A 89 0.43 21.46 -1.79
C GLN A 89 1.93 21.82 -1.68
N ASN A 90 2.25 23.09 -1.42
CA ASN A 90 3.63 23.61 -1.24
C ASN A 90 4.07 23.68 0.22
N TYR A 91 3.32 23.00 1.15
CA TYR A 91 3.53 22.95 2.59
C TYR A 91 3.35 24.29 3.33
N ALA A 92 3.51 25.41 2.68
CA ALA A 92 3.37 26.80 3.21
C ALA A 92 4.00 26.99 4.60
N LEU A 93 5.21 26.46 4.82
CA LEU A 93 5.94 26.63 6.08
C LEU A 93 6.50 28.05 6.23
N PHE A 94 6.48 28.56 7.46
CA PHE A 94 7.11 29.83 7.80
C PHE A 94 8.63 29.69 7.73
N ARG A 95 9.25 30.28 6.72
CA ARG A 95 10.67 30.11 6.37
C ARG A 95 11.64 30.54 7.48
N TYR A 96 11.23 31.53 8.29
CA TYR A 96 12.02 32.11 9.38
C TYR A 96 11.65 31.57 10.77
N LYS A 97 10.83 30.53 10.84
CA LYS A 97 10.48 29.85 12.07
C LYS A 97 11.08 28.44 12.09
N THR A 98 11.49 27.99 13.27
CA THR A 98 11.98 26.64 13.48
C THR A 98 10.87 25.59 13.24
N VAL A 99 11.21 24.29 13.21
CA VAL A 99 10.23 23.20 13.21
C VAL A 99 9.26 23.36 14.39
N TYR A 100 9.81 23.54 15.59
CA TYR A 100 9.01 23.77 16.81
C TYR A 100 8.04 24.95 16.65
N ASP A 101 8.55 26.10 16.21
CA ASP A 101 7.73 27.30 16.07
C ASP A 101 6.72 27.24 14.93
N ASN A 102 6.99 26.48 13.87
CA ASN A 102 6.00 26.19 12.84
C ASN A 102 4.82 25.40 13.41
N ILE A 103 5.10 24.35 14.15
CA ILE A 103 4.06 23.49 14.76
C ILE A 103 3.28 24.25 15.85
N ALA A 104 3.98 24.98 16.70
CA ALA A 104 3.39 25.76 17.80
C ALA A 104 2.55 26.96 17.35
N PHE A 105 2.66 27.37 16.07
CA PHE A 105 2.16 28.66 15.60
C PHE A 105 0.65 28.85 15.84
N GLY A 106 -0.18 27.90 15.43
CA GLY A 106 -1.62 27.97 15.60
C GLY A 106 -2.05 28.03 17.07
N MET A 107 -1.43 27.22 17.92
CA MET A 107 -1.70 27.21 19.35
C MET A 107 -1.30 28.55 20.03
N LYS A 108 -0.17 29.17 19.59
CA LYS A 108 0.24 30.49 20.09
C LYS A 108 -0.78 31.58 19.73
N ILE A 109 -1.33 31.55 18.52
CA ILE A 109 -2.38 32.50 18.08
C ILE A 109 -3.66 32.29 18.90
N GLN A 110 -4.04 31.07 19.16
CA GLN A 110 -5.21 30.72 19.97
C GLN A 110 -4.97 30.90 21.49
N LYS A 111 -3.78 31.40 21.89
CA LYS A 111 -3.40 31.70 23.25
C LYS A 111 -3.42 30.51 24.22
N TYR A 112 -3.07 29.33 23.75
CA TYR A 112 -2.90 28.15 24.63
C TYR A 112 -1.82 28.41 25.70
N PRO A 113 -1.92 27.79 26.87
CA PRO A 113 -0.90 27.85 27.91
C PRO A 113 0.46 27.34 27.38
N LYS A 114 1.56 27.99 27.79
CA LYS A 114 2.92 27.64 27.33
C LYS A 114 3.28 26.17 27.60
N LEU A 115 2.82 25.61 28.71
CA LEU A 115 3.07 24.21 29.07
C LEU A 115 2.38 23.27 28.09
N GLU A 116 1.12 23.50 27.79
CA GLU A 116 0.32 22.73 26.86
C GLU A 116 0.88 22.77 25.43
N ILE A 117 1.32 23.97 24.99
CA ILE A 117 2.01 24.10 23.69
C ILE A 117 3.27 23.24 23.65
N ARG A 118 4.08 23.28 24.71
CA ARG A 118 5.32 22.49 24.76
C ARG A 118 5.03 21.00 24.67
N ASP A 119 4.09 20.51 25.48
CA ASP A 119 3.79 19.10 25.61
C ASP A 119 3.17 18.58 24.29
N ARG A 120 2.23 19.33 23.71
CA ARG A 120 1.60 18.99 22.44
C ARG A 120 2.58 19.02 21.25
N VAL A 121 3.44 20.01 21.18
CA VAL A 121 4.44 20.10 20.11
C VAL A 121 5.46 18.97 20.23
N THR A 122 5.88 18.63 21.44
CA THR A 122 6.80 17.49 21.68
C THR A 122 6.16 16.18 21.23
N GLU A 123 4.91 15.93 21.63
CA GLU A 123 4.13 14.77 21.18
C GLU A 123 4.05 14.68 19.67
N LEU A 124 3.73 15.79 19.00
CA LEU A 124 3.61 15.81 17.54
C LEU A 124 4.96 15.61 16.83
N ILE A 125 6.04 16.17 17.35
CA ILE A 125 7.39 15.97 16.80
C ILE A 125 7.80 14.50 16.89
N GLU A 126 7.53 13.84 18.01
CA GLU A 126 7.78 12.39 18.14
C GLU A 126 6.85 11.58 17.22
N LEU A 127 5.58 11.95 17.16
CA LEU A 127 4.57 11.34 16.31
C LEU A 127 4.97 11.33 14.83
N VAL A 128 5.51 12.44 14.31
CA VAL A 128 5.90 12.57 12.89
C VAL A 128 7.37 12.18 12.64
N GLY A 129 8.08 11.65 13.64
CA GLY A 129 9.47 11.20 13.51
C GLY A 129 10.45 12.34 13.17
N LEU A 130 10.29 13.49 13.82
CA LEU A 130 11.17 14.67 13.65
C LEU A 130 11.99 15.00 14.92
N LYS A 131 12.11 14.03 15.85
CA LYS A 131 12.91 14.18 17.07
C LYS A 131 14.36 14.55 16.75
N GLY A 132 14.88 15.58 17.42
CA GLY A 132 16.22 16.14 17.18
C GLY A 132 16.28 17.20 16.08
N LEU A 133 15.14 17.52 15.42
CA LEU A 133 15.07 18.54 14.37
C LEU A 133 14.32 19.81 14.81
N GLU A 134 13.95 19.92 16.09
CA GLU A 134 13.08 20.97 16.65
C GLU A 134 13.56 22.38 16.35
N LYS A 135 14.88 22.58 16.40
CA LYS A 135 15.56 23.87 16.18
C LYS A 135 15.92 24.16 14.72
N ARG A 136 15.71 23.20 13.80
CA ARG A 136 16.00 23.41 12.37
C ARG A 136 14.96 24.29 11.69
N TYR A 137 15.41 24.98 10.65
CA TYR A 137 14.56 25.80 9.79
C TYR A 137 14.12 24.99 8.55
N PRO A 138 13.00 25.36 7.89
CA PRO A 138 12.50 24.63 6.70
C PRO A 138 13.53 24.41 5.58
N ARG A 139 14.45 25.37 5.37
CA ARG A 139 15.54 25.27 4.39
C ARG A 139 16.53 24.14 4.67
N GLN A 140 16.60 23.67 5.91
CA GLN A 140 17.52 22.61 6.38
C GLN A 140 16.87 21.23 6.37
N LEU A 141 15.63 21.12 5.86
CA LEU A 141 14.83 19.91 5.87
C LEU A 141 14.67 19.37 4.46
N SER A 142 14.60 18.03 4.33
CA SER A 142 14.20 17.37 3.10
C SER A 142 12.72 17.67 2.75
N GLY A 143 12.30 17.39 1.51
CA GLY A 143 10.90 17.55 1.08
C GLY A 143 9.91 16.84 2.01
N GLY A 144 10.18 15.56 2.30
CA GLY A 144 9.34 14.78 3.20
C GLY A 144 9.36 15.25 4.66
N GLN A 145 10.50 15.80 5.16
CA GLN A 145 10.55 16.41 6.48
C GLN A 145 9.72 17.69 6.54
N ARG A 146 9.79 18.55 5.51
CA ARG A 146 8.95 19.76 5.41
C ARG A 146 7.47 19.43 5.44
N GLN A 147 7.06 18.40 4.72
CA GLN A 147 5.68 17.94 4.71
C GLN A 147 5.24 17.45 6.09
N ARG A 148 6.04 16.63 6.77
CA ARG A 148 5.73 16.16 8.13
C ARG A 148 5.58 17.31 9.12
N VAL A 149 6.37 18.39 8.98
CA VAL A 149 6.19 19.61 9.76
C VAL A 149 4.84 20.28 9.44
N ALA A 150 4.46 20.40 8.16
CA ALA A 150 3.18 20.98 7.77
C ALA A 150 1.99 20.18 8.31
N PHE A 151 2.12 18.87 8.30
CA PHE A 151 1.12 17.97 8.85
C PHE A 151 0.99 18.13 10.37
N ALA A 152 2.10 18.09 11.11
CA ALA A 152 2.11 18.30 12.55
C ALA A 152 1.54 19.69 12.92
N ARG A 153 1.86 20.73 12.14
CA ARG A 153 1.29 22.07 12.33
C ARG A 153 -0.23 22.08 12.17
N ALA A 154 -0.77 21.39 11.15
CA ALA A 154 -2.21 21.32 10.93
C ALA A 154 -2.94 20.55 12.05
N LEU A 155 -2.30 19.58 12.69
CA LEU A 155 -2.84 18.80 13.79
C LEU A 155 -2.68 19.45 15.17
N ALA A 156 -1.84 20.48 15.29
CA ALA A 156 -1.48 21.06 16.60
C ALA A 156 -2.69 21.61 17.37
N THR A 157 -3.61 22.24 16.66
CA THR A 157 -4.83 22.83 17.22
C THR A 157 -5.98 21.86 17.38
N GLN A 158 -5.76 20.55 17.17
CA GLN A 158 -6.78 19.49 17.25
C GLN A 158 -8.03 19.76 16.40
N PRO A 159 -7.88 20.04 15.08
CA PRO A 159 -9.01 20.43 14.25
C PRO A 159 -10.03 19.30 14.13
N GLN A 160 -11.30 19.66 14.01
CA GLN A 160 -12.40 18.70 13.77
C GLN A 160 -12.46 18.25 12.31
N LEU A 161 -11.90 19.02 11.37
CA LEU A 161 -11.80 18.73 9.95
C LEU A 161 -10.38 18.98 9.48
N LEU A 162 -9.81 17.99 8.77
CA LEU A 162 -8.48 18.10 8.16
C LEU A 162 -8.61 18.05 6.64
N LEU A 163 -8.13 19.09 5.98
CA LEU A 163 -8.10 19.21 4.52
C LEU A 163 -6.67 19.07 4.01
N LEU A 164 -6.48 18.23 3.00
CA LEU A 164 -5.18 17.94 2.41
C LEU A 164 -5.22 18.23 0.91
N ASP A 165 -4.47 19.23 0.45
CA ASP A 165 -4.39 19.63 -0.95
C ASP A 165 -3.16 19.00 -1.59
N GLU A 166 -3.37 17.98 -2.43
CA GLU A 166 -2.33 17.17 -3.10
C GLU A 166 -1.14 16.82 -2.18
N PRO A 167 -1.41 16.22 -1.00
CA PRO A 167 -0.36 16.04 0.01
C PRO A 167 0.80 15.15 -0.45
N PHE A 168 0.67 14.51 -1.63
CA PHE A 168 1.63 13.53 -2.14
C PHE A 168 2.30 13.92 -3.46
N ALA A 169 1.97 15.08 -4.06
CA ALA A 169 2.40 15.44 -5.42
C ALA A 169 3.92 15.73 -5.56
N ALA A 170 4.59 16.13 -4.47
CA ALA A 170 6.00 16.54 -4.50
C ALA A 170 6.93 15.62 -3.70
N ILE A 171 6.50 14.39 -3.42
CA ILE A 171 7.23 13.47 -2.55
C ILE A 171 7.77 12.30 -3.34
N ASP A 172 9.03 11.95 -3.07
CA ASP A 172 9.65 10.69 -3.44
C ASP A 172 8.70 9.50 -3.10
N ALA A 173 8.57 8.55 -4.00
CA ALA A 173 7.66 7.40 -3.90
C ALA A 173 7.81 6.65 -2.56
N LYS A 174 9.04 6.56 -2.04
CA LYS A 174 9.33 5.94 -0.74
C LYS A 174 8.71 6.70 0.43
N VAL A 175 8.86 8.01 0.47
CA VAL A 175 8.29 8.87 1.54
C VAL A 175 6.77 8.96 1.43
N ARG A 176 6.23 8.92 0.20
CA ARG A 176 4.78 8.85 -0.06
C ARG A 176 4.17 7.59 0.53
N LYS A 177 4.83 6.45 0.37
CA LYS A 177 4.41 5.15 0.93
C LYS A 177 4.47 5.16 2.47
N GLU A 178 5.58 5.62 3.04
CA GLU A 178 5.75 5.73 4.50
C GLU A 178 4.70 6.65 5.13
N LEU A 179 4.37 7.77 4.47
CA LEU A 179 3.39 8.72 4.98
C LEU A 179 1.94 8.23 4.84
N ARG A 180 1.62 7.52 3.75
CA ARG A 180 0.30 6.86 3.58
C ARG A 180 0.10 5.77 4.63
N ALA A 181 1.11 4.92 4.86
CA ALA A 181 1.09 3.91 5.90
C ALA A 181 0.95 4.55 7.29
N TRP A 182 1.75 5.57 7.57
CA TRP A 182 1.72 6.29 8.84
C TRP A 182 0.37 6.99 9.11
N LEU A 183 -0.21 7.69 8.12
CA LEU A 183 -1.54 8.32 8.21
C LEU A 183 -2.61 7.29 8.54
N ARG A 184 -2.61 6.18 7.83
CA ARG A 184 -3.55 5.09 8.04
C ARG A 184 -3.41 4.49 9.44
N ASP A 185 -2.18 4.19 9.88
CA ASP A 185 -1.92 3.59 11.19
C ASP A 185 -2.30 4.55 12.33
N LYS A 186 -2.15 5.86 12.12
CA LYS A 186 -2.54 6.87 13.12
C LYS A 186 -4.05 7.10 13.17
N ILE A 187 -4.73 7.13 12.03
CA ILE A 187 -6.21 7.18 11.98
C ILE A 187 -6.77 5.91 12.61
N TRP A 188 -6.18 4.74 12.33
CA TRP A 188 -6.58 3.47 12.90
C TRP A 188 -6.35 3.41 14.43
N ASN A 189 -5.15 3.79 14.88
CA ASN A 189 -4.82 3.84 16.31
C ASN A 189 -5.65 4.88 17.08
N ALA A 190 -6.00 6.01 16.47
CA ALA A 190 -6.91 6.97 17.04
C ALA A 190 -8.34 6.43 17.13
N ALA A 191 -8.81 5.75 16.09
CA ALA A 191 -10.12 5.08 16.09
C ALA A 191 -10.18 3.97 17.15
N MET A 192 -9.11 3.18 17.31
CA MET A 192 -9.01 2.13 18.34
C MET A 192 -8.95 2.71 19.76
N LYS A 193 -8.19 3.79 20.00
CA LYS A 193 -8.13 4.49 21.29
C LYS A 193 -9.45 5.14 21.70
N LEU A 194 -10.28 5.51 20.73
CA LEU A 194 -11.60 6.09 20.93
C LEU A 194 -12.72 5.03 21.05
N ASN A 195 -12.36 3.73 21.11
CA ASN A 195 -13.33 2.61 21.05
C ASN A 195 -14.32 2.76 19.87
N TYR A 196 -13.86 3.34 18.75
CA TYR A 196 -14.66 3.50 17.55
C TYR A 196 -14.70 2.19 16.77
N ALA A 197 -15.59 1.29 17.20
CA ALA A 197 -16.08 0.25 16.33
C ALA A 197 -17.09 0.89 15.36
N PRO A 198 -16.99 0.68 14.02
CA PRO A 198 -18.01 1.13 13.09
C PRO A 198 -19.38 0.58 13.55
N ASN A 199 -20.30 1.46 13.91
CA ASN A 199 -21.55 1.09 14.59
C ASN A 199 -22.39 0.18 13.68
N GLN A 200 -22.45 -1.11 13.98
CA GLN A 200 -23.25 -2.11 13.27
C GLN A 200 -24.75 -1.76 13.30
N SER A 201 -25.20 -1.09 14.35
CA SER A 201 -26.60 -0.65 14.50
C SER A 201 -27.04 0.35 13.41
N ALA A 202 -26.13 1.18 12.89
CA ALA A 202 -26.43 2.12 11.82
C ALA A 202 -26.57 1.45 10.43
N ARG A 203 -25.92 0.27 10.21
CA ARG A 203 -26.08 -0.54 8.99
C ARG A 203 -27.36 -1.38 9.00
N GLN A 204 -27.79 -1.87 10.15
CA GLN A 204 -29.03 -2.65 10.31
C GLN A 204 -30.29 -1.83 10.06
N LEU A 205 -30.27 -0.53 10.34
CA LEU A 205 -31.39 0.39 10.10
C LEU A 205 -31.59 0.75 8.60
N LYS A 206 -30.59 0.52 7.75
CA LYS A 206 -30.68 0.85 6.31
C LYS A 206 -31.31 -0.25 5.44
N ASN A 207 -31.35 -1.49 5.94
CA ASN A 207 -31.96 -2.62 5.25
C ASN A 207 -33.20 -3.10 6.01
N GLY A 208 -34.29 -2.35 5.88
CA GLY A 208 -35.61 -2.70 6.43
C GLY A 208 -36.14 -4.02 5.85
N LYS A 209 -35.61 -5.16 6.32
CA LYS A 209 -36.22 -6.51 6.18
C LYS A 209 -35.75 -7.38 7.34
N GLY A 210 -36.73 -7.99 7.98
CA GLY A 210 -36.80 -9.15 8.86
C GLY A 210 -35.54 -9.71 9.50
N THR A 211 -35.60 -9.77 10.80
CA THR A 211 -34.73 -10.40 11.79
C THR A 211 -34.20 -11.78 11.40
N THR A 212 -33.02 -11.84 10.79
CA THR A 212 -32.06 -12.90 11.02
C THR A 212 -30.79 -12.20 11.51
N VAL A 213 -30.35 -12.53 12.72
CA VAL A 213 -29.08 -12.07 13.29
C VAL A 213 -27.99 -12.67 12.41
N GLU A 214 -27.48 -11.89 11.42
CA GLU A 214 -26.33 -12.34 10.63
C GLU A 214 -25.13 -12.47 11.57
N LYS A 215 -24.58 -13.68 11.63
CA LYS A 215 -23.45 -14.02 12.46
C LYS A 215 -22.23 -13.21 11.99
N THR A 216 -21.67 -12.38 12.86
CA THR A 216 -20.42 -11.67 12.59
C THR A 216 -19.25 -12.64 12.72
N TYR A 217 -18.39 -12.71 11.71
CA TYR A 217 -17.20 -13.55 11.71
C TYR A 217 -15.95 -12.76 12.02
N TYR A 218 -15.06 -13.36 12.82
CA TYR A 218 -13.76 -12.81 13.20
C TYR A 218 -12.66 -13.47 12.37
N ILE A 219 -11.96 -12.66 11.58
CA ILE A 219 -10.92 -13.11 10.67
C ILE A 219 -9.55 -12.66 11.18
N ASN A 220 -8.63 -13.60 11.21
CA ASN A 220 -7.24 -13.35 11.53
C ASN A 220 -6.37 -13.47 10.28
N VAL A 221 -5.26 -12.74 10.21
CA VAL A 221 -4.29 -12.80 9.12
C VAL A 221 -2.91 -13.15 9.68
N LEU A 222 -2.25 -14.12 9.07
CA LEU A 222 -0.88 -14.50 9.38
C LEU A 222 0.03 -14.21 8.18
N MET A 223 0.98 -13.31 8.37
CA MET A 223 2.09 -13.08 7.45
C MET A 223 3.27 -13.95 7.87
N THR A 224 3.73 -14.85 7.00
CA THR A 224 4.87 -15.75 7.30
C THR A 224 6.24 -15.09 7.06
N ARG A 225 6.27 -13.78 6.93
CA ARG A 225 7.49 -12.95 6.79
C ARG A 225 7.63 -12.01 7.98
N MET A 226 8.85 -11.54 8.24
CA MET A 226 9.06 -10.51 9.25
C MET A 226 8.54 -9.16 8.77
N ASP A 227 7.95 -8.40 9.71
CA ASP A 227 7.71 -6.96 9.53
C ASP A 227 9.06 -6.24 9.64
N SER A 228 9.80 -6.20 8.54
CA SER A 228 11.05 -5.45 8.45
C SER A 228 10.86 -4.23 7.57
N ALA A 229 11.66 -3.19 7.78
CA ALA A 229 11.70 -1.98 6.93
C ALA A 229 11.99 -2.28 5.44
N THR A 230 12.26 -3.54 5.11
CA THR A 230 12.48 -4.10 3.77
C THR A 230 11.33 -5.01 3.33
N SER A 231 10.09 -4.78 3.82
CA SER A 231 8.94 -5.60 3.44
C SER A 231 8.71 -5.51 1.92
N ASP A 232 8.54 -6.68 1.29
CA ASP A 232 8.21 -6.81 -0.13
C ASP A 232 6.84 -6.10 -0.38
N PRO A 233 6.78 -5.06 -1.23
CA PRO A 233 5.58 -4.29 -1.50
C PRO A 233 4.39 -5.14 -1.93
N PHE A 234 4.63 -6.20 -2.70
CA PHE A 234 3.60 -7.13 -3.15
C PHE A 234 2.76 -7.67 -1.98
N PHE A 235 3.39 -8.16 -0.92
CA PHE A 235 2.68 -8.72 0.22
C PHE A 235 2.00 -7.65 1.08
N THR A 236 2.57 -6.46 1.14
CA THR A 236 1.95 -5.32 1.82
C THR A 236 0.68 -4.87 1.11
N GLU A 237 0.72 -4.76 -0.22
CA GLU A 237 -0.45 -4.42 -1.02
C GLU A 237 -1.54 -5.51 -0.93
N LEU A 238 -1.14 -6.79 -0.99
CA LEU A 238 -2.05 -7.92 -0.84
C LEU A 238 -2.75 -7.92 0.53
N LEU A 239 -2.01 -7.68 1.62
CA LEU A 239 -2.59 -7.54 2.96
C LEU A 239 -3.66 -6.45 3.00
N HIS A 240 -3.40 -5.29 2.38
CA HIS A 240 -4.37 -4.19 2.34
C HIS A 240 -5.65 -4.54 1.57
N VAL A 241 -5.50 -5.27 0.47
CA VAL A 241 -6.67 -5.76 -0.26
C VAL A 241 -7.49 -6.70 0.62
N ILE A 242 -6.85 -7.64 1.31
CA ILE A 242 -7.52 -8.59 2.21
C ILE A 242 -8.21 -7.85 3.36
N GLU A 243 -7.56 -6.89 4.01
CA GLU A 243 -8.15 -6.03 5.04
C GLU A 243 -9.41 -5.31 4.52
N SER A 244 -9.32 -4.73 3.32
CA SER A 244 -10.44 -4.05 2.67
C SER A 244 -11.61 -5.02 2.40
N GLU A 245 -11.31 -6.22 1.87
CA GLU A 245 -12.33 -7.22 1.58
C GLU A 245 -13.02 -7.75 2.86
N ILE A 246 -12.27 -7.98 3.95
CA ILE A 246 -12.82 -8.36 5.26
C ILE A 246 -13.86 -7.32 5.71
N HIS A 247 -13.53 -6.03 5.62
CA HIS A 247 -14.44 -4.96 6.02
C HIS A 247 -15.66 -4.84 5.09
N LYS A 248 -15.47 -4.94 3.77
CA LYS A 248 -16.58 -4.88 2.80
C LYS A 248 -17.63 -5.99 3.02
N ASN A 249 -17.19 -7.16 3.46
CA ASN A 249 -18.05 -8.30 3.72
C ASN A 249 -18.64 -8.32 5.14
N GLY A 250 -18.48 -7.24 5.93
CA GLY A 250 -19.05 -7.12 7.28
C GLY A 250 -18.38 -8.00 8.33
N CYS A 251 -17.19 -8.54 8.03
CA CYS A 251 -16.37 -9.29 8.95
C CYS A 251 -15.48 -8.38 9.79
N ILE A 252 -14.99 -8.86 10.91
CA ILE A 252 -14.07 -8.14 11.79
C ILE A 252 -12.67 -8.72 11.62
N LEU A 253 -11.69 -7.87 11.22
CA LEU A 253 -10.28 -8.22 11.30
C LEU A 253 -9.87 -8.18 12.78
N SER A 254 -9.61 -9.35 13.36
CA SER A 254 -9.27 -9.46 14.77
C SER A 254 -7.79 -9.20 15.02
N LYS A 255 -6.92 -9.93 14.34
CA LYS A 255 -5.46 -9.83 14.50
C LYS A 255 -4.72 -9.96 13.16
N VAL A 256 -3.58 -9.28 13.06
CA VAL A 256 -2.59 -9.50 12.01
C VAL A 256 -1.27 -9.89 12.70
N TRP A 257 -0.76 -11.08 12.42
CA TRP A 257 0.51 -11.56 12.95
C TRP A 257 1.59 -11.59 11.89
N TYR A 258 2.79 -11.22 12.27
CA TYR A 258 4.00 -11.37 11.48
C TYR A 258 4.90 -12.39 12.18
N ARG A 259 5.00 -13.60 11.63
CA ARG A 259 5.70 -14.72 12.27
C ARG A 259 6.50 -15.53 11.24
N SER A 260 7.77 -15.21 11.07
CA SER A 260 8.68 -15.91 10.15
C SER A 260 8.93 -17.38 10.53
N ILE A 261 8.70 -17.76 11.78
CA ILE A 261 8.84 -19.15 12.25
C ILE A 261 7.93 -20.14 11.47
N PHE A 262 6.86 -19.65 10.88
CA PHE A 262 5.97 -20.47 10.04
C PHE A 262 6.42 -20.54 8.58
N SER A 263 7.48 -19.84 8.20
CA SER A 263 8.02 -19.87 6.84
C SER A 263 8.55 -21.25 6.48
N ASP A 264 8.54 -21.60 5.18
CA ASP A 264 9.17 -22.82 4.65
C ASP A 264 10.71 -22.69 4.51
N ASP A 265 11.32 -21.71 5.14
CA ASP A 265 12.78 -21.54 5.15
C ASP A 265 13.44 -22.71 5.88
N ARG A 266 14.62 -23.16 5.39
CA ARG A 266 15.37 -24.29 5.98
C ARG A 266 15.60 -24.13 7.48
N ARG A 267 15.77 -22.88 7.96
CA ARG A 267 15.96 -22.55 9.38
C ARG A 267 14.73 -22.80 10.24
N CYS A 268 13.54 -22.63 9.67
CA CYS A 268 12.27 -22.71 10.40
C CYS A 268 11.61 -24.09 10.30
N ARG A 269 12.04 -24.98 9.40
CA ARG A 269 11.40 -26.29 9.14
C ARG A 269 11.37 -27.21 10.35
N TYR A 270 12.29 -27.08 11.26
CA TYR A 270 12.46 -27.99 12.42
C TYR A 270 12.14 -27.31 13.76
N GLU A 271 11.67 -26.06 13.74
CA GLU A 271 11.30 -25.38 14.97
C GLU A 271 9.96 -25.84 15.51
N ASN A 272 9.86 -25.92 16.85
CA ASN A 272 8.61 -26.26 17.51
C ASN A 272 7.64 -25.08 17.49
N VAL A 273 6.66 -25.13 16.57
CA VAL A 273 5.65 -24.07 16.38
C VAL A 273 4.48 -24.18 17.36
N ASP A 274 4.36 -25.25 18.13
CA ASP A 274 3.16 -25.52 18.95
C ASP A 274 2.95 -24.47 20.05
N SER A 275 4.02 -24.02 20.69
CA SER A 275 3.96 -22.97 21.72
C SER A 275 3.53 -21.62 21.12
N VAL A 276 3.96 -21.34 19.90
CA VAL A 276 3.61 -20.08 19.17
C VAL A 276 2.16 -20.13 18.74
N ILE A 277 1.70 -21.25 18.18
CA ILE A 277 0.28 -21.46 17.79
C ILE A 277 -0.62 -21.31 19.01
N ARG A 278 -0.29 -21.96 20.13
CA ARG A 278 -1.08 -21.84 21.36
C ARG A 278 -1.22 -20.38 21.81
N ARG A 279 -0.10 -19.63 21.84
CA ARG A 279 -0.13 -18.21 22.19
C ARG A 279 -0.98 -17.39 21.21
N MET A 280 -0.91 -17.66 19.90
CA MET A 280 -1.75 -16.97 18.92
C MET A 280 -3.25 -17.25 19.16
N CYS A 281 -3.62 -18.49 19.52
CA CYS A 281 -4.98 -18.84 19.86
C CYS A 281 -5.45 -18.15 21.16
N GLU A 282 -4.57 -18.03 22.18
CA GLU A 282 -4.85 -17.29 23.40
C GLU A 282 -5.01 -15.78 23.13
N GLU A 283 -4.13 -15.20 22.31
CA GLU A 283 -4.19 -13.78 21.91
C GLU A 283 -5.43 -13.44 21.06
N ALA A 284 -6.00 -14.42 20.37
CA ALA A 284 -7.23 -14.25 19.58
C ALA A 284 -8.50 -14.26 20.43
N ASP A 285 -8.41 -14.59 21.73
CA ASP A 285 -9.49 -14.51 22.74
C ASP A 285 -10.84 -15.12 22.26
N GLY A 286 -10.76 -16.33 21.69
CA GLY A 286 -11.93 -17.06 21.16
C GLY A 286 -12.44 -16.55 19.79
N HIS A 287 -11.81 -15.54 19.19
CA HIS A 287 -12.16 -14.99 17.88
C HIS A 287 -11.43 -15.74 16.73
N ASN A 288 -11.67 -17.05 16.63
CA ASN A 288 -10.97 -17.97 15.72
C ASN A 288 -11.90 -18.52 14.62
N ASP A 289 -12.77 -17.70 14.04
CA ASP A 289 -13.64 -18.18 12.96
C ASP A 289 -12.80 -18.46 11.69
N GLY A 290 -12.00 -17.50 11.21
CA GLY A 290 -11.23 -17.64 9.99
C GLY A 290 -9.77 -17.22 10.11
N LEU A 291 -8.90 -17.89 9.35
CA LEU A 291 -7.49 -17.53 9.20
C LEU A 291 -7.12 -17.41 7.72
N ILE A 292 -6.47 -16.29 7.35
CA ILE A 292 -5.84 -16.14 6.04
C ILE A 292 -4.32 -16.15 6.25
N VAL A 293 -3.61 -17.08 5.62
CA VAL A 293 -2.16 -17.23 5.70
C VAL A 293 -1.53 -16.71 4.42
N ILE A 294 -0.67 -15.71 4.51
CA ILE A 294 -0.05 -15.03 3.38
C ILE A 294 1.47 -15.30 3.36
N GLY A 295 1.98 -15.73 2.21
CA GLY A 295 3.39 -16.03 1.99
C GLY A 295 3.74 -17.50 2.17
N LYS A 296 5.00 -17.89 1.88
CA LYS A 296 5.44 -19.28 2.00
C LYS A 296 5.28 -19.78 3.44
N CYS A 297 4.52 -20.85 3.63
CA CYS A 297 4.26 -21.46 4.92
C CYS A 297 4.72 -22.93 4.92
N ASN A 298 5.33 -23.35 6.02
CA ASN A 298 5.67 -24.76 6.24
C ASN A 298 4.36 -25.59 6.29
N ARG A 299 4.32 -26.66 5.52
CA ARG A 299 3.13 -27.54 5.38
C ARG A 299 2.64 -28.08 6.73
N ALA A 300 3.56 -28.58 7.57
CA ALA A 300 3.22 -29.12 8.88
C ALA A 300 2.66 -28.04 9.81
N ALA A 301 3.21 -26.85 9.76
CA ALA A 301 2.72 -25.70 10.52
C ALA A 301 1.33 -25.24 10.02
N LEU A 302 1.12 -25.18 8.70
CA LEU A 302 -0.16 -24.82 8.10
C LEU A 302 -1.26 -25.82 8.51
N LYS A 303 -0.97 -27.11 8.52
CA LYS A 303 -1.88 -28.15 8.99
C LYS A 303 -2.28 -27.98 10.46
N LYS A 304 -1.31 -27.68 11.34
CA LYS A 304 -1.59 -27.41 12.76
C LYS A 304 -2.41 -26.13 12.94
N LEU A 305 -2.10 -25.08 12.20
CA LEU A 305 -2.87 -23.82 12.22
C LEU A 305 -4.31 -24.04 11.77
N SER A 306 -4.54 -24.82 10.70
CA SER A 306 -5.89 -25.08 10.20
C SER A 306 -6.78 -25.83 11.19
N GLN A 307 -6.21 -26.56 12.14
CA GLN A 307 -6.94 -27.23 13.21
C GLN A 307 -7.44 -26.28 14.31
N CYS A 308 -6.86 -25.08 14.40
CA CYS A 308 -7.21 -24.08 15.41
C CYS A 308 -8.30 -23.11 14.95
N TYR A 309 -8.64 -23.11 13.66
CA TYR A 309 -9.63 -22.22 13.05
C TYR A 309 -10.73 -23.03 12.37
N ARG A 310 -11.93 -22.47 12.28
CA ARG A 310 -13.06 -23.10 11.58
C ARG A 310 -12.86 -23.15 10.06
N SER A 311 -12.15 -22.16 9.52
CA SER A 311 -11.75 -22.11 8.11
C SER A 311 -10.38 -21.45 7.99
N THR A 312 -9.55 -21.99 7.10
CA THR A 312 -8.23 -21.44 6.79
C THR A 312 -8.04 -21.38 5.28
N VAL A 313 -7.56 -20.24 4.78
CA VAL A 313 -7.22 -20.06 3.36
C VAL A 313 -5.75 -19.66 3.26
N TYR A 314 -5.03 -20.32 2.38
CA TYR A 314 -3.64 -20.03 2.06
C TYR A 314 -3.56 -19.17 0.80
N VAL A 315 -2.77 -18.11 0.87
CA VAL A 315 -2.62 -17.14 -0.24
C VAL A 315 -1.14 -16.95 -0.55
N ASN A 316 -0.71 -17.41 -1.71
CA ASN A 316 0.69 -17.31 -2.13
C ASN A 316 0.84 -17.46 -3.65
N ARG A 317 2.10 -17.38 -4.14
CA ARG A 317 2.45 -17.67 -5.54
C ARG A 317 2.49 -19.17 -5.86
N ASP A 318 2.72 -20.02 -4.86
CA ASP A 318 2.82 -21.47 -5.01
C ASP A 318 1.84 -22.18 -4.08
N SER A 319 1.43 -23.42 -4.44
CA SER A 319 0.53 -24.26 -3.65
C SER A 319 1.19 -24.77 -2.37
N ALA A 320 0.39 -24.89 -1.30
CA ALA A 320 0.75 -25.62 -0.09
C ALA A 320 0.41 -27.13 -0.17
N ASN A 321 0.01 -27.62 -1.35
CA ASN A 321 -0.35 -29.02 -1.63
C ASN A 321 -1.58 -29.57 -0.90
N GLY A 322 -2.66 -28.76 -0.86
CA GLY A 322 -4.00 -29.29 -0.60
C GLY A 322 -4.35 -29.57 0.86
N GLU A 323 -3.73 -28.93 1.82
CA GLU A 323 -4.10 -29.06 3.25
C GLU A 323 -5.26 -28.12 3.64
N VAL A 324 -5.41 -26.99 2.93
CA VAL A 324 -6.43 -25.96 3.15
C VAL A 324 -6.86 -25.37 1.82
N ASP A 325 -7.89 -24.55 1.80
CA ASP A 325 -8.25 -23.77 0.61
C ASP A 325 -7.13 -22.86 0.18
N GLU A 326 -6.92 -22.71 -1.13
CA GLU A 326 -5.79 -21.99 -1.69
C GLU A 326 -6.21 -20.97 -2.75
N VAL A 327 -5.61 -19.79 -2.69
CA VAL A 327 -5.60 -18.82 -3.79
C VAL A 327 -4.16 -18.60 -4.18
N ILE A 328 -3.80 -19.00 -5.39
CA ILE A 328 -2.41 -18.97 -5.86
C ILE A 328 -2.28 -18.37 -7.25
N CYS A 329 -1.04 -18.00 -7.60
CA CYS A 329 -0.58 -17.76 -8.96
C CYS A 329 0.55 -18.73 -9.25
N ASN A 330 0.56 -19.34 -10.45
CA ASN A 330 1.60 -20.30 -10.80
C ASN A 330 2.93 -19.63 -11.09
N GLY A 331 3.90 -19.78 -10.19
CA GLY A 331 5.22 -19.17 -10.32
C GLY A 331 5.97 -19.61 -11.59
N SER A 332 5.85 -20.87 -12.02
CA SER A 332 6.47 -21.34 -13.27
C SER A 332 5.81 -20.67 -14.49
N GLN A 333 4.49 -20.48 -14.49
CA GLN A 333 3.81 -19.78 -15.59
C GLN A 333 4.15 -18.28 -15.64
N ILE A 334 4.35 -17.65 -14.49
CA ILE A 334 4.81 -16.26 -14.40
C ILE A 334 6.19 -16.12 -15.08
N ALA A 335 7.13 -17.00 -14.72
CA ALA A 335 8.46 -17.01 -15.32
C ALA A 335 8.40 -17.31 -16.83
N ARG A 336 7.59 -18.29 -17.24
CA ARG A 336 7.38 -18.62 -18.67
C ARG A 336 6.94 -17.38 -19.45
N THR A 337 5.92 -16.67 -18.97
CA THR A 337 5.41 -15.46 -19.60
C THR A 337 6.50 -14.39 -19.76
N ALA A 338 7.35 -14.20 -18.74
CA ALA A 338 8.44 -13.22 -18.78
C ALA A 338 9.54 -13.62 -19.76
N VAL A 339 9.99 -14.88 -19.71
CA VAL A 339 11.08 -15.39 -20.54
C VAL A 339 10.66 -15.50 -22.01
N GLU A 340 9.46 -16.00 -22.30
CA GLU A 340 8.91 -16.03 -23.67
C GLU A 340 8.80 -14.63 -24.28
N TYR A 341 8.51 -13.62 -23.47
CA TYR A 341 8.52 -12.24 -23.96
C TYR A 341 9.92 -11.79 -24.36
N LEU A 342 10.97 -12.08 -23.57
CA LEU A 342 12.36 -11.79 -23.95
C LEU A 342 12.76 -12.54 -25.22
N ILE A 343 12.40 -13.82 -25.34
CA ILE A 343 12.66 -14.63 -26.55
C ILE A 343 11.96 -14.02 -27.78
N SER A 344 10.72 -13.54 -27.61
CA SER A 344 9.97 -12.88 -28.69
C SER A 344 10.61 -11.57 -29.17
N LEU A 345 11.47 -10.96 -28.35
CA LEU A 345 12.28 -9.79 -28.69
C LEU A 345 13.66 -10.16 -29.31
N GLY A 346 13.92 -11.46 -29.51
CA GLY A 346 15.15 -11.97 -30.10
C GLY A 346 16.30 -12.19 -29.10
N HIS A 347 16.05 -12.15 -27.81
CA HIS A 347 17.08 -12.46 -26.81
C HIS A 347 17.31 -13.97 -26.73
N GLU A 348 18.54 -14.39 -26.91
CA GLU A 348 19.01 -15.79 -26.78
C GLU A 348 19.80 -15.97 -25.47
N ASN A 349 20.57 -14.95 -25.08
CA ASN A 349 21.35 -14.91 -23.83
C ASN A 349 20.52 -14.29 -22.73
N ILE A 350 19.74 -15.11 -22.01
CA ILE A 350 18.80 -14.67 -21.00
C ILE A 350 19.27 -15.06 -19.62
N GLY A 351 19.43 -14.07 -18.73
CA GLY A 351 19.83 -14.26 -17.33
C GLY A 351 18.65 -14.35 -16.36
N TYR A 352 18.91 -14.89 -15.19
CA TYR A 352 17.97 -14.94 -14.08
C TYR A 352 18.57 -14.29 -12.83
N VAL A 353 17.81 -13.41 -12.19
CA VAL A 353 18.17 -12.82 -10.89
C VAL A 353 17.04 -13.06 -9.90
N GLY A 354 17.28 -13.93 -8.93
CA GLY A 354 16.23 -14.30 -7.98
C GLY A 354 16.65 -15.46 -7.09
N ASN A 355 15.71 -15.98 -6.29
CA ASN A 355 15.97 -17.13 -5.44
C ASN A 355 15.97 -18.42 -6.28
N CYS A 356 17.10 -19.14 -6.26
CA CYS A 356 17.27 -20.42 -6.97
C CYS A 356 16.88 -21.63 -6.11
N ASN A 357 16.57 -21.45 -4.82
CA ASN A 357 16.30 -22.54 -3.90
C ASN A 357 14.80 -22.82 -3.79
N ASN A 358 14.32 -23.92 -4.38
CA ASN A 358 12.93 -24.36 -4.30
C ASN A 358 11.93 -23.22 -4.65
N GLU A 359 12.20 -22.53 -5.78
CA GLU A 359 11.42 -21.41 -6.27
C GLU A 359 10.81 -21.75 -7.63
N ALA A 360 9.47 -21.72 -7.74
CA ALA A 360 8.77 -22.10 -8.95
C ALA A 360 9.14 -21.22 -10.16
N ARG A 361 9.43 -19.92 -9.93
CA ARG A 361 9.85 -19.01 -10.99
C ARG A 361 11.22 -19.39 -11.58
N TYR A 362 12.16 -19.83 -10.74
CA TYR A 362 13.45 -20.33 -11.24
C TYR A 362 13.28 -21.60 -12.08
N LYS A 363 12.42 -22.51 -11.58
CA LYS A 363 12.06 -23.72 -12.34
C LYS A 363 11.43 -23.36 -13.70
N GLY A 364 10.45 -22.47 -13.71
CA GLY A 364 9.79 -22.01 -14.94
C GLY A 364 10.75 -21.32 -15.92
N TYR A 365 11.73 -20.55 -15.42
CA TYR A 365 12.80 -19.99 -16.25
C TYR A 365 13.63 -21.09 -16.95
N LEU A 366 14.09 -22.09 -16.19
CA LEU A 366 14.88 -23.21 -16.75
C LEU A 366 14.07 -24.03 -17.76
N GLU A 367 12.82 -24.36 -17.43
CA GLU A 367 11.91 -25.10 -18.32
C GLU A 367 11.66 -24.35 -19.61
N THR A 368 11.47 -23.02 -19.55
CA THR A 368 11.18 -22.21 -20.73
C THR A 368 12.38 -22.13 -21.67
N LEU A 369 13.60 -21.94 -21.16
CA LEU A 369 14.81 -21.95 -21.98
C LEU A 369 14.99 -23.32 -22.66
N HIS A 370 14.83 -24.39 -21.90
CA HIS A 370 14.92 -25.76 -22.43
C HIS A 370 13.88 -26.01 -23.55
N ASP A 371 12.61 -25.63 -23.34
CA ASP A 371 11.54 -25.81 -24.32
C ASP A 371 11.80 -25.06 -25.65
N HIS A 372 12.57 -23.94 -25.58
CA HIS A 372 12.95 -23.15 -26.74
C HIS A 372 14.35 -23.51 -27.30
N GLY A 373 15.00 -24.55 -26.76
CA GLY A 373 16.34 -24.98 -27.21
C GLY A 373 17.45 -23.98 -26.91
N LEU A 374 17.30 -23.13 -25.91
CA LEU A 374 18.31 -22.15 -25.50
C LEU A 374 19.21 -22.72 -24.41
N ASP A 375 20.50 -22.42 -24.49
CA ASP A 375 21.47 -22.85 -23.51
C ASP A 375 21.32 -22.12 -22.17
N ILE A 376 21.48 -22.86 -21.08
CA ILE A 376 21.51 -22.31 -19.73
C ILE A 376 22.96 -22.06 -19.32
N ASP A 377 23.38 -20.78 -19.36
CA ASP A 377 24.69 -20.38 -18.84
C ASP A 377 24.57 -20.08 -17.35
N THR A 378 25.33 -20.82 -16.52
CA THR A 378 25.31 -20.63 -15.06
C THR A 378 25.87 -19.28 -14.64
N ASP A 379 26.71 -18.63 -15.44
CA ASP A 379 27.26 -17.30 -15.20
C ASP A 379 26.16 -16.21 -15.33
N TYR A 380 25.03 -16.52 -15.98
CA TYR A 380 23.88 -15.63 -16.09
C TYR A 380 22.85 -15.80 -14.97
N VAL A 381 23.12 -16.70 -13.99
CA VAL A 381 22.17 -16.98 -12.89
C VAL A 381 22.72 -16.44 -11.58
N ILE A 382 22.06 -15.45 -11.02
CA ILE A 382 22.44 -14.86 -9.72
C ILE A 382 21.37 -15.17 -8.68
N ASN A 383 21.79 -15.92 -7.64
CA ASN A 383 20.93 -16.26 -6.51
C ASN A 383 20.83 -15.09 -5.52
N THR A 384 19.62 -14.60 -5.26
CA THR A 384 19.35 -13.47 -4.37
C THR A 384 18.24 -13.78 -3.36
N LYS A 385 18.13 -12.95 -2.31
CA LYS A 385 17.01 -12.97 -1.35
C LYS A 385 15.87 -12.03 -1.75
N LEU A 386 15.85 -11.59 -3.00
CA LEU A 386 14.81 -10.76 -3.59
C LEU A 386 14.73 -9.34 -2.96
N SER A 387 15.85 -8.71 -2.74
CA SER A 387 15.96 -7.33 -2.22
C SER A 387 16.50 -6.36 -3.26
N GLU A 388 16.23 -5.06 -3.06
CA GLU A 388 16.73 -3.98 -3.91
C GLU A 388 18.28 -3.93 -3.90
N VAL A 389 18.89 -4.14 -2.72
CA VAL A 389 20.37 -4.10 -2.55
C VAL A 389 21.00 -5.21 -3.37
N GLU A 390 20.50 -6.43 -3.27
CA GLU A 390 21.03 -7.56 -4.02
C GLU A 390 20.79 -7.43 -5.53
N GLY A 391 19.69 -6.78 -5.95
CA GLY A 391 19.48 -6.42 -7.35
C GLY A 391 20.54 -5.44 -7.85
N PHE A 392 20.88 -4.43 -7.06
CA PHE A 392 21.94 -3.49 -7.37
C PHE A 392 23.30 -4.20 -7.51
N GLU A 393 23.65 -5.10 -6.58
CA GLU A 393 24.87 -5.91 -6.60
C GLU A 393 24.92 -6.90 -7.79
N ALA A 394 23.77 -7.48 -8.16
CA ALA A 394 23.65 -8.37 -9.32
C ALA A 394 23.93 -7.62 -10.63
N MET A 395 23.44 -6.40 -10.79
CA MET A 395 23.75 -5.59 -11.96
C MET A 395 25.22 -5.16 -11.99
N GLU A 396 25.80 -4.84 -10.84
CA GLU A 396 27.22 -4.56 -10.73
C GLU A 396 28.08 -5.76 -11.17
N HIS A 397 27.66 -6.98 -10.80
CA HIS A 397 28.34 -8.21 -11.22
C HIS A 397 28.29 -8.37 -12.74
N PHE A 398 27.12 -8.24 -13.39
CA PHE A 398 27.03 -8.34 -14.84
C PHE A 398 27.85 -7.26 -15.57
N MET A 399 27.89 -6.04 -15.04
CA MET A 399 28.68 -4.95 -15.62
C MET A 399 30.21 -5.18 -15.55
N LYS A 400 30.68 -6.03 -14.64
CA LYS A 400 32.10 -6.38 -14.45
C LYS A 400 32.48 -7.70 -15.11
N SER A 401 31.50 -8.48 -15.56
CA SER A 401 31.71 -9.77 -16.20
C SER A 401 32.09 -9.60 -17.66
N ASP A 402 32.98 -10.47 -18.15
CA ASP A 402 33.32 -10.55 -19.57
C ASP A 402 32.16 -11.12 -20.42
N LYS A 403 31.23 -11.84 -19.77
CA LYS A 403 30.02 -12.37 -20.36
C LYS A 403 28.80 -11.80 -19.63
N SER A 404 27.87 -11.25 -20.37
CA SER A 404 26.65 -10.66 -19.79
C SER A 404 25.42 -11.01 -20.61
N PRO A 405 24.28 -11.32 -19.99
CA PRO A 405 23.04 -11.67 -20.69
C PRO A 405 22.44 -10.42 -21.39
N THR A 406 21.86 -10.58 -22.56
CA THR A 406 21.19 -9.49 -23.28
C THR A 406 19.80 -9.19 -22.75
N GLY A 407 19.13 -10.19 -22.19
CA GLY A 407 17.86 -10.07 -21.48
C GLY A 407 17.96 -10.66 -20.08
N ILE A 408 17.31 -10.07 -19.09
CA ILE A 408 17.34 -10.51 -17.69
C ILE A 408 15.92 -10.62 -17.16
N TYR A 409 15.58 -11.80 -16.67
CA TYR A 409 14.38 -12.00 -15.88
C TYR A 409 14.70 -11.90 -14.38
N CYS A 410 14.13 -10.89 -13.73
CA CYS A 410 14.18 -10.73 -12.28
C CYS A 410 12.95 -11.37 -11.64
N ALA A 411 13.15 -12.20 -10.64
CA ALA A 411 12.05 -12.88 -9.97
C ALA A 411 11.03 -11.94 -9.29
N ASN A 412 11.42 -10.69 -8.95
CA ASN A 412 10.48 -9.68 -8.46
C ASN A 412 10.89 -8.26 -8.88
N ASP A 413 9.92 -7.35 -8.83
CA ASP A 413 10.10 -5.96 -9.26
C ASP A 413 11.13 -5.20 -8.40
N ILE A 414 11.20 -5.46 -7.10
CA ILE A 414 12.14 -4.78 -6.20
C ILE A 414 13.59 -5.08 -6.56
N THR A 415 13.91 -6.32 -6.90
CA THR A 415 15.25 -6.70 -7.37
C THR A 415 15.57 -6.00 -8.69
N ALA A 416 14.61 -5.98 -9.64
CA ALA A 416 14.78 -5.28 -10.91
C ALA A 416 14.97 -3.76 -10.73
N ILE A 417 14.24 -3.13 -9.80
CA ILE A 417 14.44 -1.72 -9.44
C ILE A 417 15.86 -1.48 -8.92
N GLY A 418 16.40 -2.40 -8.10
CA GLY A 418 17.80 -2.34 -7.67
C GLY A 418 18.79 -2.34 -8.84
N MET A 419 18.55 -3.19 -9.85
CA MET A 419 19.37 -3.26 -11.07
C MET A 419 19.30 -1.95 -11.86
N LEU A 420 18.09 -1.40 -12.07
CA LEU A 420 17.90 -0.12 -12.75
C LEU A 420 18.60 1.03 -12.01
N LYS A 421 18.60 1.02 -10.67
CA LYS A 421 19.33 2.00 -9.84
C LYS A 421 20.85 1.95 -10.05
N TYR A 422 21.41 0.74 -10.22
CA TYR A 422 22.81 0.63 -10.57
C TYR A 422 23.09 1.25 -11.94
N LEU A 423 22.31 0.90 -12.96
CA LEU A 423 22.44 1.44 -14.31
C LEU A 423 22.31 2.96 -14.34
N ALA A 424 21.42 3.55 -13.53
CA ALA A 424 21.27 5.00 -13.40
C ALA A 424 22.52 5.69 -12.84
N LYS A 425 23.25 5.04 -11.94
CA LYS A 425 24.50 5.56 -11.37
C LYS A 425 25.70 5.37 -12.28
N CYS A 426 25.66 4.42 -13.21
CA CYS A 426 26.77 4.09 -14.08
C CYS A 426 26.96 5.14 -15.16
N LYS A 427 28.12 5.82 -15.17
CA LYS A 427 28.45 6.86 -16.17
C LYS A 427 28.86 6.28 -17.51
N ASN A 428 29.42 5.07 -17.55
CA ASN A 428 29.90 4.42 -18.76
C ASN A 428 28.94 3.28 -19.13
N ARG A 429 28.10 3.52 -20.13
CA ARG A 429 26.98 2.63 -20.50
C ARG A 429 27.32 1.89 -21.79
N TYR A 430 28.20 0.92 -21.71
CA TYR A 430 28.49 0.04 -22.84
C TYR A 430 27.63 -1.23 -22.85
N TYR A 431 26.87 -1.48 -21.78
CA TYR A 431 25.98 -2.63 -21.62
C TYR A 431 24.62 -2.20 -21.04
N THR A 432 23.56 -2.50 -21.75
CA THR A 432 22.19 -2.14 -21.37
C THR A 432 21.26 -3.30 -21.69
N PRO A 433 21.07 -4.26 -20.76
CA PRO A 433 20.20 -5.41 -21.01
C PRO A 433 18.72 -5.01 -20.96
N SER A 434 17.89 -5.78 -21.66
CA SER A 434 16.44 -5.79 -21.38
C SER A 434 16.19 -6.38 -20.00
N ILE A 435 15.37 -5.71 -19.18
CA ILE A 435 15.03 -6.16 -17.83
C ILE A 435 13.52 -6.34 -17.72
N ILE A 436 13.09 -7.55 -17.41
CA ILE A 436 11.71 -7.89 -17.10
C ILE A 436 11.62 -8.50 -15.71
N SER A 437 10.53 -8.27 -15.02
CA SER A 437 10.32 -8.78 -13.66
C SER A 437 8.92 -9.36 -13.47
N SER A 438 8.59 -9.69 -12.24
CA SER A 438 7.24 -10.09 -11.85
C SER A 438 6.82 -9.46 -10.53
N ASP A 439 5.54 -9.38 -10.30
CA ASP A 439 4.72 -8.94 -9.17
C ASP A 439 3.76 -7.80 -9.54
N GLY A 440 4.13 -6.88 -10.43
CA GLY A 440 3.31 -5.75 -10.83
C GLY A 440 3.08 -4.77 -9.68
N ILE A 441 4.14 -4.41 -8.94
CA ILE A 441 4.03 -3.40 -7.88
C ILE A 441 3.89 -1.98 -8.45
N GLU A 442 3.31 -1.07 -7.66
CA GLU A 442 3.07 0.30 -8.10
C GLU A 442 4.38 1.02 -8.49
N GLU A 443 5.47 0.76 -7.79
CA GLU A 443 6.78 1.37 -8.02
C GLU A 443 7.37 1.08 -9.41
N ALA A 444 7.00 -0.04 -10.04
CA ALA A 444 7.51 -0.43 -11.37
C ALA A 444 7.17 0.57 -12.48
N GLN A 445 6.09 1.34 -12.33
CA GLN A 445 5.68 2.36 -13.30
C GLN A 445 6.40 3.71 -13.13
N TYR A 446 7.13 3.90 -12.04
CA TYR A 446 7.82 5.17 -11.73
C TYR A 446 9.33 5.08 -11.96
N THR A 447 9.84 3.97 -12.44
CA THR A 447 11.24 3.83 -12.86
C THR A 447 11.47 4.48 -14.23
N THR A 448 12.72 4.80 -14.54
CA THR A 448 13.13 5.22 -15.88
C THR A 448 14.35 4.38 -16.32
N PRO A 449 14.18 3.51 -17.31
CA PRO A 449 12.94 3.21 -18.06
C PRO A 449 11.85 2.59 -17.17
N MET A 450 10.56 2.77 -17.55
CA MET A 450 9.45 2.12 -16.85
C MET A 450 9.57 0.59 -16.94
N LEU A 451 9.49 -0.09 -15.79
CA LEU A 451 9.77 -1.52 -15.70
C LEU A 451 8.65 -2.38 -16.27
N THR A 452 8.98 -3.18 -17.29
CA THR A 452 8.15 -4.26 -17.81
C THR A 452 8.04 -5.36 -16.77
N THR A 453 6.83 -5.81 -16.47
CA THR A 453 6.59 -6.79 -15.39
C THR A 453 5.43 -7.73 -15.71
N VAL A 454 5.48 -8.94 -15.16
CA VAL A 454 4.35 -9.85 -15.15
C VAL A 454 3.52 -9.58 -13.90
N GLU A 455 2.38 -8.93 -14.09
CA GLU A 455 1.48 -8.54 -13.01
C GLU A 455 0.70 -9.72 -12.46
N ILE A 456 0.62 -9.78 -11.13
CA ILE A 456 -0.24 -10.67 -10.35
C ILE A 456 -1.34 -9.82 -9.73
N SER A 457 -2.62 -10.13 -10.01
CA SER A 457 -3.76 -9.38 -9.48
C SER A 457 -3.91 -9.61 -7.98
N LYS A 458 -3.33 -8.70 -7.19
CA LYS A 458 -3.48 -8.70 -5.72
C LYS A 458 -4.94 -8.48 -5.29
N THR A 459 -5.69 -7.72 -6.09
CA THR A 459 -7.12 -7.47 -5.87
C THR A 459 -7.93 -8.75 -5.97
N ASP A 460 -7.70 -9.55 -7.03
CA ASP A 460 -8.40 -10.83 -7.19
C ASP A 460 -7.95 -11.86 -6.16
N MET A 461 -6.64 -11.91 -5.83
CA MET A 461 -6.12 -12.78 -4.77
C MET A 461 -6.83 -12.52 -3.43
N GLY A 462 -6.94 -11.27 -3.01
CA GLY A 462 -7.59 -10.90 -1.75
C GLY A 462 -9.10 -11.15 -1.78
N HIS A 463 -9.75 -10.83 -2.89
CA HIS A 463 -11.18 -11.06 -3.09
C HIS A 463 -11.52 -12.56 -2.98
N PHE A 464 -10.86 -13.41 -3.75
CA PHE A 464 -11.11 -14.86 -3.73
C PHE A 464 -10.68 -15.52 -2.42
N ALA A 465 -9.63 -15.03 -1.76
CA ALA A 465 -9.23 -15.52 -0.45
C ALA A 465 -10.35 -15.36 0.58
N LEU A 466 -10.97 -14.18 0.63
CA LEU A 466 -12.09 -13.96 1.54
C LEU A 466 -13.36 -14.71 1.09
N GLN A 467 -13.61 -14.78 -0.22
CA GLN A 467 -14.76 -15.50 -0.75
C GLN A 467 -14.73 -17.00 -0.38
N LEU A 468 -13.59 -17.68 -0.57
CA LEU A 468 -13.41 -19.09 -0.17
C LEU A 468 -13.56 -19.25 1.35
N LEU A 469 -12.93 -18.35 2.13
CA LEU A 469 -13.03 -18.39 3.58
C LEU A 469 -14.48 -18.29 4.05
N MET A 470 -15.22 -17.33 3.52
CA MET A 470 -16.61 -17.08 3.88
C MET A 470 -17.55 -18.17 3.40
N ASP A 471 -17.32 -18.72 2.21
CA ASP A 471 -18.12 -19.82 1.68
C ASP A 471 -18.01 -21.05 2.60
N ARG A 472 -16.79 -21.43 2.99
CA ARG A 472 -16.56 -22.53 3.95
C ARG A 472 -17.17 -22.23 5.33
N LEU A 473 -17.05 -21.01 5.86
CA LEU A 473 -17.62 -20.62 7.16
C LEU A 473 -19.16 -20.71 7.17
N LYS A 474 -19.79 -20.47 6.01
CA LYS A 474 -21.24 -20.56 5.80
C LYS A 474 -21.71 -21.97 5.44
N GLY A 475 -20.78 -22.93 5.27
CA GLY A 475 -21.09 -24.31 4.93
C GLY A 475 -21.36 -24.54 3.44
N GLY A 476 -20.87 -23.70 2.56
CA GLY A 476 -21.06 -23.79 1.11
C GLY A 476 -20.26 -24.93 0.47
N HIS A 477 -19.00 -25.15 0.91
CA HIS A 477 -18.17 -26.28 0.44
C HIS A 477 -17.46 -26.99 1.57
N ASN A 478 -17.17 -28.29 1.37
CA ASN A 478 -16.49 -29.15 2.34
C ASN A 478 -15.14 -29.66 1.87
N GLY A 479 -14.95 -29.84 0.56
CA GLY A 479 -13.67 -30.23 -0.03
C GLY A 479 -12.69 -29.09 -0.03
N VAL A 480 -11.38 -29.37 -0.15
CA VAL A 480 -10.37 -28.33 -0.36
C VAL A 480 -10.54 -27.73 -1.75
N ALA A 481 -10.68 -26.41 -1.82
CA ALA A 481 -10.82 -25.64 -3.04
C ALA A 481 -9.50 -24.93 -3.39
N ARG A 482 -9.17 -24.90 -4.68
CA ARG A 482 -8.00 -24.18 -5.19
C ARG A 482 -8.41 -23.24 -6.32
N ILE A 483 -8.08 -21.98 -6.18
CA ILE A 483 -8.22 -20.97 -7.23
C ILE A 483 -6.81 -20.60 -7.70
N GLU A 484 -6.55 -20.82 -8.98
CA GLU A 484 -5.30 -20.40 -9.62
C GLU A 484 -5.58 -19.22 -10.55
N LEU A 485 -4.98 -18.07 -10.24
CA LEU A 485 -5.14 -16.85 -11.01
C LEU A 485 -4.09 -16.77 -12.11
N GLN A 486 -4.52 -16.30 -13.27
CA GLN A 486 -3.61 -16.04 -14.37
C GLN A 486 -2.87 -14.72 -14.17
N CYS A 487 -1.62 -14.68 -14.59
CA CYS A 487 -0.80 -13.48 -14.61
C CYS A 487 -0.98 -12.72 -15.95
N LYS A 488 -0.65 -11.42 -15.95
CA LYS A 488 -0.74 -10.54 -17.11
C LYS A 488 0.59 -9.84 -17.36
N LEU A 489 1.10 -9.93 -18.60
CA LEU A 489 2.28 -9.18 -19.03
C LEU A 489 1.91 -7.69 -19.22
N ILE A 490 2.59 -6.82 -18.48
CA ILE A 490 2.53 -5.36 -18.62
C ILE A 490 3.80 -4.88 -19.31
N LYS A 491 3.68 -4.63 -20.60
CA LYS A 491 4.79 -4.14 -21.42
C LYS A 491 5.02 -2.65 -21.16
N ARG A 492 6.27 -2.29 -20.88
CA ARG A 492 6.76 -0.92 -20.69
C ARG A 492 8.10 -0.74 -21.39
N ASP A 493 8.94 0.19 -20.93
CA ASP A 493 10.11 0.66 -21.64
C ASP A 493 11.40 -0.14 -21.33
N SER A 494 11.41 -1.00 -20.31
CA SER A 494 12.62 -1.70 -19.85
C SER A 494 13.02 -2.93 -20.68
N CYS A 495 12.32 -3.20 -21.77
CA CYS A 495 12.65 -4.26 -22.71
C CYS A 495 12.63 -3.72 -24.14
N THR A 496 13.68 -4.05 -24.93
CA THR A 496 13.83 -3.68 -26.35
C THR A 496 14.18 -4.92 -27.16
N LEU A 497 14.22 -4.79 -28.48
CA LEU A 497 14.76 -5.83 -29.36
C LEU A 497 16.23 -6.10 -29.01
N ALA A 498 16.68 -7.35 -29.14
CA ALA A 498 18.04 -7.75 -28.80
C ALA A 498 19.12 -6.98 -29.59
N GLU A 499 18.79 -6.55 -30.82
CA GLU A 499 19.65 -5.75 -31.68
C GLU A 499 19.72 -4.27 -31.30
N ASP A 500 18.70 -3.76 -30.58
CA ASP A 500 18.50 -2.32 -30.27
C ASP A 500 18.77 -1.95 -28.81
N SER A 501 19.50 -2.74 -28.05
CA SER A 501 19.70 -2.52 -26.60
C SER A 501 20.48 -1.23 -26.29
N LYS A 502 19.93 -0.06 -26.68
CA LYS A 502 20.48 1.27 -26.39
C LYS A 502 19.51 2.09 -25.58
N TRP A 503 19.61 2.02 -24.27
CA TRP A 503 18.94 2.94 -23.35
C TRP A 503 19.67 4.29 -23.36
N CYS A 504 18.96 5.38 -23.66
CA CYS A 504 19.58 6.70 -23.72
C CYS A 504 19.71 7.35 -22.34
N GLU A 505 18.78 7.11 -21.41
CA GLU A 505 18.73 7.77 -20.10
C GLU A 505 18.13 6.87 -19.02
N TYR A 506 18.72 6.88 -17.82
CA TYR A 506 18.21 6.22 -16.62
C TYR A 506 18.03 7.25 -15.51
N TYR A 507 16.81 7.43 -15.03
CA TYR A 507 16.45 8.24 -13.86
C TYR A 507 15.57 7.45 -12.93
N ILE A 508 15.78 7.59 -11.62
CA ILE A 508 14.97 6.94 -10.58
C ILE A 508 14.66 7.94 -9.47
#